data_f79c986cb28b232ae6f1768465d1044c
#
_entry.id   f79c986cb28b232ae6f1768465d1044c
#
_cell.length_a   1.000
_cell.length_b   1.000
_cell.length_c   1.000
_cell.angle_alpha   90.00
_cell.angle_beta   90.00
_cell.angle_gamma   90.00
#
_symmetry.space_group_name_H-M   'P 1'
#
loop_
_entity.id
_entity.type
_entity.pdbx_description
1 polymer ?
#
loop_
_entity_poly.entity_id
_entity_poly.type
_entity_poly.pdbx_seq_one_letter_code
_entity_poly.pdbx_strand_id
1 'polypeptide(L)'
;MHPVARMRAMFEGGPVDHLVRQPFGYFPQTMDRWQREGMPAEIAQKWGEPFYRFFGYDPDVWTSQAFDLGWCEAPLVPRYEEKILRVEDNHEIVQDFIGRHCVFPIGQRQQVMPTYIKHAVASRQDWERDVRPRLDPQSPERWTDYAKHVAHMRSLVERGENLHSANAIGGYMYLRSLIGPTEVLLLFYDAPDLIHDMMRAWRNLVVTCMKRVQADVGPIFRLFLAEDICFNNGPLISPAMMREFLLPYYRELYEELRNGQKETLHFEIDTDGDCRPVIDVYREVGADAMSPFEVASGCDVVELGRKYSEMHMRGGIDKRILAAGPDAIDRMLDRIMPPMVRRGRFIPSPDHAVPDDVSLANYLHYRRRMQELDH
;
A
#
# COMPACT_ATOMS: atom_id res chain seq x y z
N MET A 1 -5.73 -5.79 25.75
CA MET A 1 -4.37 -6.19 25.24
C MET A 1 -3.62 -4.94 24.78
N HIS A 2 -2.27 -4.91 24.88
CA HIS A 2 -1.49 -3.80 24.29
C HIS A 2 -1.60 -3.81 22.75
N PRO A 3 -1.72 -2.66 22.06
CA PRO A 3 -1.94 -2.62 20.60
C PRO A 3 -0.90 -3.39 19.77
N VAL A 4 0.39 -3.28 20.12
CA VAL A 4 1.47 -4.05 19.46
C VAL A 4 1.30 -5.56 19.66
N ALA A 5 0.97 -5.99 20.89
CA ALA A 5 0.74 -7.40 21.17
C ALA A 5 -0.48 -7.95 20.42
N ARG A 6 -1.54 -7.14 20.30
CA ARG A 6 -2.74 -7.50 19.51
C ARG A 6 -2.42 -7.66 18.03
N MET A 7 -1.69 -6.70 17.43
CA MET A 7 -1.27 -6.78 16.02
C MET A 7 -0.41 -8.02 15.79
N ARG A 8 0.58 -8.28 16.65
CA ARG A 8 1.43 -9.48 16.57
C ARG A 8 0.59 -10.75 16.65
N ALA A 9 -0.26 -10.88 17.68
CA ALA A 9 -1.11 -12.05 17.86
C ALA A 9 -2.03 -12.28 16.68
N MET A 10 -2.54 -11.21 16.05
CA MET A 10 -3.38 -11.33 14.86
C MET A 10 -2.61 -11.90 13.66
N PHE A 11 -1.39 -11.46 13.41
CA PHE A 11 -0.54 -12.03 12.35
C PHE A 11 -0.13 -13.48 12.66
N GLU A 12 0.22 -13.78 13.88
CA GLU A 12 0.64 -15.10 14.31
C GLU A 12 -0.51 -16.09 14.55
N GLY A 13 -1.78 -15.65 14.43
CA GLY A 13 -2.98 -16.48 14.64
C GLY A 13 -3.27 -16.76 16.10
N GLY A 14 -2.76 -15.93 17.01
CA GLY A 14 -3.03 -16.00 18.44
C GLY A 14 -4.38 -15.38 18.82
N PRO A 15 -4.85 -15.62 20.07
CA PRO A 15 -6.09 -15.00 20.55
C PRO A 15 -5.92 -13.50 20.78
N VAL A 16 -6.94 -12.73 20.43
CA VAL A 16 -7.02 -11.28 20.66
C VAL A 16 -8.27 -10.93 21.46
N ASP A 17 -8.23 -9.81 22.16
CA ASP A 17 -9.38 -9.29 22.91
C ASP A 17 -10.44 -8.67 21.99
N HIS A 18 -10.01 -8.14 20.86
CA HIS A 18 -10.84 -7.72 19.71
C HIS A 18 -9.97 -7.67 18.44
N LEU A 19 -10.60 -7.67 17.26
CA LEU A 19 -9.87 -7.51 16.00
C LEU A 19 -9.21 -6.12 15.95
N VAL A 20 -8.04 -6.02 15.30
CA VAL A 20 -7.34 -4.74 15.15
C VAL A 20 -8.20 -3.74 14.39
N ARG A 21 -8.33 -2.55 14.93
CA ARG A 21 -9.17 -1.46 14.41
C ARG A 21 -8.28 -0.41 13.75
N GLN A 22 -8.02 -0.55 12.44
CA GLN A 22 -7.23 0.42 11.68
C GLN A 22 -8.05 1.06 10.57
N PRO A 23 -7.85 2.36 10.27
CA PRO A 23 -8.40 2.98 9.08
C PRO A 23 -7.69 2.47 7.84
N PHE A 24 -8.37 2.49 6.68
CA PHE A 24 -7.70 2.35 5.39
C PHE A 24 -7.27 3.73 4.87
N GLY A 25 -8.24 4.62 4.63
CA GLY A 25 -7.99 5.97 4.16
C GLY A 25 -9.30 6.74 3.93
N TYR A 26 -9.17 8.04 3.64
CA TYR A 26 -10.30 8.95 3.37
C TYR A 26 -9.90 9.91 2.25
N PHE A 27 -10.82 10.20 1.34
CA PHE A 27 -10.59 11.28 0.41
C PHE A 27 -10.65 12.64 1.12
N PRO A 28 -9.89 13.66 0.67
CA PRO A 28 -9.97 15.01 1.24
C PRO A 28 -11.41 15.56 1.27
N GLN A 29 -12.18 15.33 0.20
CA GLN A 29 -13.58 15.75 0.08
C GLN A 29 -14.48 15.12 1.15
N THR A 30 -14.19 13.88 1.55
CA THR A 30 -14.91 13.20 2.65
C THR A 30 -14.65 13.90 3.97
N MET A 31 -13.40 14.26 4.25
CA MET A 31 -13.02 14.99 5.45
C MET A 31 -13.66 16.39 5.50
N ASP A 32 -13.68 17.11 4.38
CA ASP A 32 -14.34 18.41 4.23
C ASP A 32 -15.86 18.31 4.47
N ARG A 33 -16.50 17.26 3.94
CA ARG A 33 -17.90 16.98 4.19
C ARG A 33 -18.16 16.74 5.67
N TRP A 34 -17.40 15.86 6.31
CA TRP A 34 -17.60 15.51 7.72
C TRP A 34 -17.39 16.70 8.65
N GLN A 35 -16.51 17.64 8.32
CA GLN A 35 -16.39 18.91 9.06
C GLN A 35 -17.68 19.72 8.97
N ARG A 36 -18.27 19.84 7.78
CA ARG A 36 -19.57 20.53 7.61
C ARG A 36 -20.72 19.81 8.34
N GLU A 37 -20.61 18.51 8.54
CA GLU A 37 -21.57 17.68 9.29
C GLU A 37 -21.28 17.64 10.80
N GLY A 38 -20.34 18.43 11.30
CA GLY A 38 -20.06 18.63 12.73
C GLY A 38 -18.85 17.88 13.30
N MET A 39 -17.99 17.29 12.46
CA MET A 39 -16.72 16.76 12.93
C MET A 39 -15.81 17.92 13.39
N PRO A 40 -15.21 17.86 14.60
CA PRO A 40 -14.31 18.92 15.08
C PRO A 40 -13.13 19.14 14.13
N ALA A 41 -12.77 20.41 13.90
CA ALA A 41 -11.71 20.77 12.96
C ALA A 41 -10.34 20.17 13.33
N GLU A 42 -10.05 20.06 14.63
CA GLU A 42 -8.82 19.43 15.12
C GLU A 42 -8.69 17.94 14.77
N ILE A 43 -9.83 17.26 14.57
CA ILE A 43 -9.87 15.84 14.17
C ILE A 43 -9.52 15.71 12.68
N ALA A 44 -10.00 16.62 11.84
CA ALA A 44 -9.80 16.56 10.40
C ALA A 44 -8.35 16.81 9.96
N GLN A 45 -7.58 17.56 10.75
CA GLN A 45 -6.26 18.02 10.36
C GLN A 45 -5.10 17.11 10.80
N LYS A 46 -5.36 16.12 11.67
CA LYS A 46 -4.29 15.35 12.31
C LYS A 46 -4.64 13.87 12.39
N TRP A 47 -4.00 13.08 11.52
CA TRP A 47 -3.82 11.66 11.79
C TRP A 47 -3.03 11.52 13.10
N GLY A 48 -3.60 10.81 14.06
CA GLY A 48 -2.98 10.62 15.36
C GLY A 48 -4.00 10.33 16.44
N GLU A 49 -3.59 10.45 17.70
CA GLU A 49 -4.37 10.03 18.85
C GLU A 49 -5.78 10.66 18.93
N PRO A 50 -6.01 11.96 18.65
CA PRO A 50 -7.35 12.52 18.64
C PRO A 50 -8.26 11.90 17.58
N PHE A 51 -7.74 11.63 16.38
CA PHE A 51 -8.46 10.99 15.29
C PHE A 51 -8.83 9.54 15.65
N TYR A 52 -7.86 8.78 16.14
CA TYR A 52 -8.08 7.39 16.54
C TYR A 52 -9.12 7.27 17.64
N ARG A 53 -9.04 8.11 18.65
CA ARG A 53 -10.02 8.15 19.74
C ARG A 53 -11.43 8.50 19.23
N PHE A 54 -11.55 9.51 18.36
CA PHE A 54 -12.85 9.96 17.83
C PHE A 54 -13.59 8.86 17.08
N PHE A 55 -12.88 8.08 16.25
CA PHE A 55 -13.46 6.98 15.49
C PHE A 55 -13.34 5.62 16.17
N GLY A 56 -12.76 5.53 17.35
CA GLY A 56 -12.55 4.27 18.07
C GLY A 56 -11.60 3.32 17.35
N TYR A 57 -10.51 3.84 16.78
CA TYR A 57 -9.40 3.08 16.24
C TYR A 57 -8.36 2.76 17.30
N ASP A 58 -7.61 1.70 17.07
CA ASP A 58 -6.38 1.44 17.81
C ASP A 58 -5.29 2.44 17.41
N PRO A 59 -4.35 2.76 18.30
CA PRO A 59 -3.17 3.52 17.93
C PRO A 59 -2.39 2.85 16.80
N ASP A 60 -1.72 3.65 15.97
CA ASP A 60 -0.79 3.12 14.97
C ASP A 60 0.39 2.43 15.66
N VAL A 61 0.68 1.22 15.22
CA VAL A 61 1.74 0.37 15.79
C VAL A 61 2.89 0.15 14.82
N TRP A 62 2.90 0.82 13.68
CA TRP A 62 3.94 0.64 12.69
C TRP A 62 5.01 1.72 12.81
N THR A 63 6.26 1.31 12.63
CA THR A 63 7.37 2.22 12.31
C THR A 63 8.08 1.69 11.07
N SER A 64 8.37 2.58 10.13
CA SER A 64 8.98 2.23 8.85
C SER A 64 10.08 3.21 8.48
N GLN A 65 10.91 2.80 7.50
CA GLN A 65 11.98 3.65 6.99
C GLN A 65 11.41 5.00 6.49
N ALA A 66 12.14 6.06 6.76
CA ALA A 66 11.76 7.40 6.38
C ALA A 66 12.26 7.85 5.01
N PHE A 67 13.09 7.07 4.37
CA PHE A 67 13.52 7.35 3.01
C PHE A 67 12.58 6.65 2.00
N ASP A 68 12.52 7.25 0.82
CA ASP A 68 11.61 6.84 -0.24
C ASP A 68 12.07 5.53 -0.91
N LEU A 69 11.27 4.49 -0.79
CA LEU A 69 11.34 3.27 -1.62
C LEU A 69 10.11 3.12 -2.53
N GLY A 70 9.38 4.21 -2.72
CA GLY A 70 8.20 4.29 -3.56
C GLY A 70 6.93 3.76 -2.88
N TRP A 71 5.81 4.22 -3.37
CA TRP A 71 4.46 3.73 -3.08
C TRP A 71 3.71 3.51 -4.38
N CYS A 72 3.22 4.57 -5.02
CA CYS A 72 2.63 4.55 -6.36
C CYS A 72 3.60 5.03 -7.44
N GLU A 73 4.76 5.55 -7.04
CA GLU A 73 5.76 6.13 -7.94
C GLU A 73 7.15 5.60 -7.65
N ALA A 74 7.96 5.48 -8.71
CA ALA A 74 9.33 4.98 -8.60
C ALA A 74 10.19 5.87 -7.68
N PRO A 75 11.02 5.27 -6.79
CA PRO A 75 11.80 6.01 -5.78
C PRO A 75 13.09 6.59 -6.36
N LEU A 76 12.98 7.53 -7.28
CA LEU A 76 14.11 8.15 -7.95
C LEU A 76 14.83 9.16 -7.04
N VAL A 77 16.16 9.07 -6.96
CA VAL A 77 17.03 10.03 -6.24
C VAL A 77 18.30 10.30 -7.07
N PRO A 78 18.56 11.59 -7.42
CA PRO A 78 17.66 12.73 -7.22
C PRO A 78 16.38 12.61 -8.07
N ARG A 79 15.29 13.20 -7.60
CA ARG A 79 14.06 13.36 -8.39
C ARG A 79 14.31 14.28 -9.59
N TYR A 80 13.47 14.21 -10.61
CA TYR A 80 13.49 15.21 -11.68
C TYR A 80 12.97 16.55 -11.16
N GLU A 81 13.46 17.63 -11.76
CA GLU A 81 12.96 18.98 -11.51
C GLU A 81 11.52 19.11 -12.03
N GLU A 82 10.61 19.50 -11.16
CA GLU A 82 9.24 19.79 -11.58
C GLU A 82 9.18 21.16 -12.25
N LYS A 83 8.70 21.20 -13.49
CA LYS A 83 8.61 22.47 -14.24
C LYS A 83 7.49 22.48 -15.25
N ILE A 84 6.93 23.66 -15.47
CA ILE A 84 6.01 23.88 -16.58
C ILE A 84 6.84 23.92 -17.86
N LEU A 85 6.53 23.02 -18.79
CA LEU A 85 7.19 22.95 -20.10
C LEU A 85 6.55 23.94 -21.08
N ARG A 86 5.22 24.02 -21.06
CA ARG A 86 4.42 24.97 -21.84
C ARG A 86 3.01 25.09 -21.30
N VAL A 87 2.34 26.15 -21.72
CA VAL A 87 0.91 26.38 -21.47
C VAL A 87 0.21 26.53 -22.81
N GLU A 88 -0.85 25.76 -23.03
CA GLU A 88 -1.66 25.79 -24.25
C GLU A 88 -3.10 25.37 -23.95
N ASP A 89 -4.08 25.97 -24.63
CA ASP A 89 -5.50 25.61 -24.54
C ASP A 89 -6.05 25.46 -23.11
N ASN A 90 -5.71 26.42 -22.24
CA ASN A 90 -6.08 26.43 -20.82
C ASN A 90 -5.53 25.25 -20.00
N HIS A 91 -4.47 24.59 -20.49
CA HIS A 91 -3.78 23.50 -19.82
C HIS A 91 -2.30 23.83 -19.60
N GLU A 92 -1.75 23.29 -18.53
CA GLU A 92 -0.30 23.25 -18.26
C GLU A 92 0.24 21.88 -18.65
N ILE A 93 1.31 21.87 -19.46
CA ILE A 93 2.11 20.66 -19.69
C ILE A 93 3.32 20.75 -18.77
N VAL A 94 3.44 19.80 -17.88
CA VAL A 94 4.38 19.81 -16.77
C VAL A 94 5.29 18.60 -16.85
N GLN A 95 6.59 18.78 -16.63
CA GLN A 95 7.45 17.67 -16.22
C GLN A 95 7.26 17.45 -14.72
N ASP A 96 6.91 16.24 -14.32
CA ASP A 96 6.78 15.87 -12.91
C ASP A 96 8.11 15.36 -12.31
N PHE A 97 8.10 15.05 -11.01
CA PHE A 97 9.28 14.59 -10.27
C PHE A 97 9.78 13.19 -10.67
N ILE A 98 9.00 12.42 -11.46
CA ILE A 98 9.43 11.14 -12.07
C ILE A 98 10.02 11.36 -13.47
N GLY A 99 9.84 12.54 -14.06
CA GLY A 99 10.28 12.88 -15.40
C GLY A 99 9.23 12.62 -16.49
N ARG A 100 7.98 12.37 -16.09
CA ARG A 100 6.86 12.24 -17.01
C ARG A 100 6.37 13.61 -17.47
N HIS A 101 5.80 13.69 -18.66
CA HIS A 101 5.10 14.89 -19.11
C HIS A 101 3.60 14.68 -18.91
N CYS A 102 3.03 15.55 -18.08
CA CYS A 102 1.65 15.47 -17.61
C CYS A 102 0.87 16.70 -18.05
N VAL A 103 -0.38 16.54 -18.45
CA VAL A 103 -1.31 17.62 -18.79
C VAL A 103 -2.29 17.82 -17.65
N PHE A 104 -2.40 19.07 -17.17
CA PHE A 104 -3.37 19.48 -16.15
C PHE A 104 -4.14 20.70 -16.60
N PRO A 105 -5.42 20.87 -16.26
CA PRO A 105 -6.07 22.18 -16.32
C PRO A 105 -5.33 23.18 -15.43
N ILE A 106 -5.21 24.43 -15.84
CA ILE A 106 -4.50 25.47 -15.07
C ILE A 106 -5.06 25.57 -13.65
N GLY A 107 -4.18 25.53 -12.65
CA GLY A 107 -4.51 25.68 -11.25
C GLY A 107 -5.15 24.43 -10.59
N GLN A 108 -5.23 23.29 -11.28
CA GLN A 108 -5.91 22.09 -10.76
C GLN A 108 -4.97 20.88 -10.51
N ARG A 109 -3.66 21.08 -10.47
CA ARG A 109 -2.69 19.97 -10.32
C ARG A 109 -2.91 19.05 -9.11
N GLN A 110 -3.48 19.56 -8.03
CA GLN A 110 -3.75 18.79 -6.81
C GLN A 110 -5.18 18.25 -6.73
N GLN A 111 -6.02 18.53 -7.73
CA GLN A 111 -7.45 18.21 -7.69
C GLN A 111 -7.86 17.13 -8.68
N VAL A 112 -7.04 16.90 -9.70
CA VAL A 112 -7.36 15.94 -10.78
C VAL A 112 -6.15 15.05 -11.09
N MET A 113 -6.43 13.83 -11.53
CA MET A 113 -5.41 12.98 -12.12
C MET A 113 -4.95 13.56 -13.46
N PRO A 114 -3.64 13.58 -13.75
CA PRO A 114 -3.15 14.09 -15.02
C PRO A 114 -3.45 13.17 -16.19
N THR A 115 -3.44 13.76 -17.41
CA THR A 115 -3.24 12.96 -18.62
C THR A 115 -1.74 12.84 -18.89
N TYR A 116 -1.22 11.63 -18.93
CA TYR A 116 0.20 11.39 -19.24
C TYR A 116 0.40 11.36 -20.75
N ILE A 117 1.35 12.16 -21.27
CA ILE A 117 1.69 12.24 -22.70
C ILE A 117 3.11 11.73 -22.99
N LYS A 118 3.94 11.57 -21.97
CA LYS A 118 5.26 10.95 -22.06
C LYS A 118 5.63 10.35 -20.70
N HIS A 119 6.18 9.16 -20.71
CA HIS A 119 6.75 8.52 -19.52
C HIS A 119 8.27 8.66 -19.49
N ALA A 120 8.87 8.37 -18.34
CA ALA A 120 10.32 8.54 -18.12
C ALA A 120 11.16 7.57 -18.96
N VAL A 121 10.64 6.38 -19.23
CA VAL A 121 11.31 5.33 -20.02
C VAL A 121 10.46 5.02 -21.25
N ALA A 122 10.90 5.50 -22.41
CA ALA A 122 10.36 5.13 -23.71
C ALA A 122 11.34 4.26 -24.53
N SER A 123 12.59 4.16 -24.10
CA SER A 123 13.64 3.39 -24.75
C SER A 123 14.66 2.87 -23.74
N ARG A 124 15.48 1.88 -24.16
CA ARG A 124 16.64 1.42 -23.38
C ARG A 124 17.61 2.57 -23.07
N GLN A 125 17.80 3.50 -24.00
CA GLN A 125 18.68 4.66 -23.79
C GLN A 125 18.17 5.57 -22.68
N ASP A 126 16.85 5.86 -22.61
CA ASP A 126 16.28 6.66 -21.53
C ASP A 126 16.49 5.96 -20.18
N TRP A 127 16.29 4.64 -20.15
CA TRP A 127 16.52 3.83 -18.95
C TRP A 127 17.98 3.93 -18.48
N GLU A 128 18.94 3.61 -19.33
CA GLU A 128 20.36 3.52 -18.96
C GLU A 128 20.98 4.88 -18.61
N ARG A 129 20.61 5.92 -19.37
CA ARG A 129 21.20 7.25 -19.20
C ARG A 129 20.54 8.07 -18.10
N ASP A 130 19.20 8.05 -18.03
CA ASP A 130 18.46 9.04 -17.28
C ASP A 130 17.82 8.48 -16.01
N VAL A 131 17.35 7.22 -16.01
CA VAL A 131 16.55 6.66 -14.91
C VAL A 131 17.38 5.74 -14.01
N ARG A 132 18.07 4.76 -14.59
CA ARG A 132 18.84 3.78 -13.81
C ARG A 132 19.84 4.40 -12.81
N PRO A 133 20.60 5.46 -13.14
CA PRO A 133 21.52 6.09 -12.18
C PRO A 133 20.80 6.67 -10.94
N ARG A 134 19.51 7.00 -11.05
CA ARG A 134 18.69 7.53 -9.95
C ARG A 134 18.19 6.46 -9.00
N LEU A 135 18.45 5.19 -9.29
CA LEU A 135 18.10 4.03 -8.45
C LEU A 135 19.33 3.48 -7.71
N ASP A 136 20.43 4.25 -7.65
CA ASP A 136 21.61 3.86 -6.89
C ASP A 136 21.28 3.83 -5.38
N PRO A 137 21.43 2.67 -4.70
CA PRO A 137 21.23 2.58 -3.26
C PRO A 137 22.32 3.30 -2.45
N GLN A 138 23.45 3.68 -3.07
CA GLN A 138 24.53 4.40 -2.42
C GLN A 138 24.43 5.92 -2.56
N SER A 139 23.43 6.43 -3.28
CA SER A 139 23.23 7.88 -3.44
C SER A 139 23.12 8.57 -2.08
N PRO A 140 24.00 9.55 -1.76
CA PRO A 140 24.04 10.19 -0.44
C PRO A 140 22.71 10.84 -0.05
N GLU A 141 21.98 11.36 -1.01
CA GLU A 141 20.71 12.05 -0.79
C GLU A 141 19.63 11.11 -0.22
N ARG A 142 19.71 9.78 -0.53
CA ARG A 142 18.79 8.78 0.07
C ARG A 142 18.96 8.65 1.57
N TRP A 143 20.14 8.93 2.07
CA TRP A 143 20.53 8.71 3.47
C TRP A 143 20.54 10.02 4.30
N THR A 144 19.97 11.09 3.76
CA THR A 144 19.77 12.33 4.49
C THR A 144 18.89 12.04 5.73
N ASP A 145 19.32 12.55 6.89
CA ASP A 145 18.68 12.34 8.21
C ASP A 145 18.53 10.86 8.65
N TYR A 146 19.13 9.91 7.92
CA TYR A 146 19.02 8.48 8.20
C TYR A 146 19.35 8.12 9.65
N ALA A 147 20.49 8.59 10.19
CA ALA A 147 20.92 8.25 11.54
C ALA A 147 19.91 8.65 12.62
N LYS A 148 19.30 9.85 12.49
CA LYS A 148 18.26 10.35 13.39
C LYS A 148 17.00 9.49 13.31
N HIS A 149 16.61 9.14 12.09
CA HIS A 149 15.41 8.34 11.82
C HIS A 149 15.53 6.93 12.38
N VAL A 150 16.64 6.27 12.09
CA VAL A 150 16.94 4.91 12.59
C VAL A 150 17.02 4.89 14.10
N ALA A 151 17.64 5.88 14.75
CA ALA A 151 17.67 5.96 16.20
C ALA A 151 16.25 6.04 16.81
N HIS A 152 15.37 6.82 16.18
CA HIS A 152 13.96 6.90 16.58
C HIS A 152 13.22 5.57 16.40
N MET A 153 13.31 4.96 15.22
CA MET A 153 12.69 3.67 14.92
C MET A 153 13.15 2.59 15.90
N ARG A 154 14.48 2.48 16.09
CA ARG A 154 15.06 1.52 17.03
C ARG A 154 14.49 1.70 18.43
N SER A 155 14.43 2.93 18.92
CA SER A 155 13.88 3.26 20.24
C SER A 155 12.43 2.81 20.40
N LEU A 156 11.58 2.99 19.37
CA LEU A 156 10.18 2.55 19.38
C LEU A 156 10.07 1.01 19.41
N VAL A 157 10.88 0.33 18.62
CA VAL A 157 10.90 -1.13 18.55
C VAL A 157 11.42 -1.76 19.85
N GLU A 158 12.53 -1.24 20.41
CA GLU A 158 13.11 -1.72 21.66
C GLU A 158 12.18 -1.54 22.87
N ARG A 159 11.39 -0.47 22.90
CA ARG A 159 10.38 -0.25 23.95
C ARG A 159 9.10 -1.07 23.73
N GLY A 160 8.97 -1.79 22.61
CA GLY A 160 7.76 -2.53 22.28
C GLY A 160 6.55 -1.65 21.96
N GLU A 161 6.79 -0.41 21.59
CA GLU A 161 5.73 0.56 21.22
C GLU A 161 5.30 0.43 19.76
N ASN A 162 6.21 -0.04 18.87
CA ASN A 162 5.93 -0.25 17.45
C ASN A 162 6.54 -1.55 16.91
N LEU A 163 5.98 -2.03 15.82
CA LEU A 163 6.51 -3.10 14.97
C LEU A 163 7.26 -2.51 13.78
N HIS A 164 8.41 -3.09 13.45
CA HIS A 164 9.21 -2.68 12.31
C HIS A 164 8.55 -3.17 11.01
N SER A 165 8.16 -2.23 10.14
CA SER A 165 7.64 -2.50 8.79
C SER A 165 8.63 -1.98 7.76
N ALA A 166 8.96 -2.79 6.75
CA ALA A 166 9.70 -2.39 5.58
C ALA A 166 8.72 -2.23 4.40
N ASN A 167 8.62 -1.03 3.86
CA ASN A 167 7.62 -0.69 2.83
C ASN A 167 8.31 -0.28 1.54
N ALA A 168 7.84 -0.78 0.39
CA ALA A 168 8.30 -0.36 -0.93
C ALA A 168 7.19 -0.45 -1.98
N ILE A 169 7.42 0.21 -3.10
CA ILE A 169 6.63 0.01 -4.31
C ILE A 169 6.85 -1.42 -4.82
N GLY A 170 5.79 -2.10 -5.25
CA GLY A 170 5.87 -3.38 -5.94
C GLY A 170 6.50 -3.26 -7.32
N GLY A 171 6.97 -4.38 -7.87
CA GLY A 171 7.72 -4.37 -9.12
C GLY A 171 6.87 -4.00 -10.33
N TYR A 172 5.61 -4.46 -10.40
CA TYR A 172 4.72 -4.06 -11.49
C TYR A 172 4.39 -2.58 -11.43
N MET A 173 4.02 -2.08 -10.25
CA MET A 173 3.73 -0.66 -10.06
C MET A 173 4.93 0.23 -10.36
N TYR A 174 6.13 -0.20 -9.98
CA TYR A 174 7.38 0.45 -10.33
C TYR A 174 7.60 0.53 -11.85
N LEU A 175 7.42 -0.59 -12.57
CA LEU A 175 7.52 -0.60 -14.03
C LEU A 175 6.47 0.31 -14.66
N ARG A 176 5.21 0.23 -14.22
CA ARG A 176 4.11 1.05 -14.69
C ARG A 176 4.37 2.53 -14.51
N SER A 177 4.92 2.94 -13.36
CA SER A 177 5.20 4.35 -13.07
C SER A 177 6.25 4.97 -13.98
N LEU A 178 7.22 4.16 -14.44
CA LEU A 178 8.33 4.61 -15.31
C LEU A 178 8.01 4.52 -16.80
N ILE A 179 7.31 3.47 -17.22
CA ILE A 179 7.07 3.13 -18.63
C ILE A 179 5.71 3.61 -19.11
N GLY A 180 4.70 3.58 -18.22
CA GLY A 180 3.30 3.84 -18.53
C GLY A 180 2.41 2.61 -18.53
N PRO A 181 1.11 2.79 -18.30
CA PRO A 181 0.19 1.66 -18.09
C PRO A 181 -0.05 0.81 -19.34
N THR A 182 0.00 1.41 -20.53
CA THR A 182 -0.18 0.69 -21.80
C THR A 182 1.14 0.13 -22.32
N GLU A 183 2.17 0.96 -22.31
CA GLU A 183 3.49 0.67 -22.88
C GLU A 183 4.16 -0.48 -22.12
N VAL A 184 3.99 -0.57 -20.79
CA VAL A 184 4.56 -1.67 -19.99
C VAL A 184 4.02 -3.03 -20.43
N LEU A 185 2.73 -3.11 -20.79
CA LEU A 185 2.12 -4.35 -21.26
C LEU A 185 2.72 -4.85 -22.59
N LEU A 186 3.10 -3.92 -23.47
CA LEU A 186 3.76 -4.24 -24.73
C LEU A 186 5.22 -4.64 -24.51
N LEU A 187 5.93 -3.93 -23.60
CA LEU A 187 7.36 -4.17 -23.38
C LEU A 187 7.68 -5.53 -22.76
N PHE A 188 6.75 -6.17 -22.08
CA PHE A 188 6.93 -7.56 -21.65
C PHE A 188 7.17 -8.52 -22.81
N TYR A 189 6.64 -8.21 -24.01
CA TYR A 189 6.83 -8.99 -25.24
C TYR A 189 7.96 -8.43 -26.13
N ASP A 190 8.01 -7.11 -26.28
CA ASP A 190 8.90 -6.47 -27.25
C ASP A 190 10.32 -6.28 -26.74
N ALA A 191 10.50 -6.14 -25.41
CA ALA A 191 11.80 -5.91 -24.78
C ALA A 191 11.93 -6.59 -23.40
N PRO A 192 11.75 -7.91 -23.28
CA PRO A 192 11.79 -8.64 -22.00
C PRO A 192 13.11 -8.41 -21.25
N ASP A 193 14.24 -8.32 -21.95
CA ASP A 193 15.55 -8.05 -21.36
C ASP A 193 15.62 -6.68 -20.67
N LEU A 194 14.91 -5.67 -21.19
CA LEU A 194 14.80 -4.36 -20.54
C LEU A 194 13.98 -4.46 -19.25
N ILE A 195 12.86 -5.16 -19.27
CA ILE A 195 12.05 -5.41 -18.08
C ILE A 195 12.88 -6.10 -17.00
N HIS A 196 13.59 -7.16 -17.34
CA HIS A 196 14.48 -7.84 -16.40
C HIS A 196 15.59 -6.95 -15.85
N ASP A 197 16.17 -6.06 -16.67
CA ASP A 197 17.18 -5.10 -16.20
C ASP A 197 16.61 -4.08 -15.22
N MET A 198 15.43 -3.57 -15.50
CA MET A 198 14.69 -2.67 -14.61
C MET A 198 14.35 -3.37 -13.28
N MET A 199 13.88 -4.60 -13.31
CA MET A 199 13.56 -5.38 -12.11
C MET A 199 14.82 -5.72 -11.29
N ARG A 200 15.97 -5.99 -11.92
CA ARG A 200 17.24 -6.14 -11.19
C ARG A 200 17.64 -4.85 -10.47
N ALA A 201 17.45 -3.69 -11.09
CA ALA A 201 17.75 -2.40 -10.48
C ALA A 201 16.83 -2.12 -9.29
N TRP A 202 15.52 -2.37 -9.44
CA TRP A 202 14.53 -2.28 -8.37
C TRP A 202 14.91 -3.19 -7.18
N ARG A 203 15.15 -4.47 -7.45
CA ARG A 203 15.53 -5.45 -6.44
C ARG A 203 16.81 -5.02 -5.71
N ASN A 204 17.86 -4.59 -6.45
CA ASN A 204 19.11 -4.15 -5.86
C ASN A 204 18.90 -2.94 -4.92
N LEU A 205 18.11 -1.96 -5.33
CA LEU A 205 17.79 -0.80 -4.51
C LEU A 205 17.06 -1.24 -3.23
N VAL A 206 15.95 -1.97 -3.37
CA VAL A 206 15.06 -2.31 -2.25
C VAL A 206 15.78 -3.22 -1.25
N VAL A 207 16.44 -4.28 -1.71
CA VAL A 207 17.19 -5.21 -0.85
C VAL A 207 18.31 -4.49 -0.10
N THR A 208 19.13 -3.70 -0.80
CA THR A 208 20.28 -3.01 -0.17
C THR A 208 19.81 -2.05 0.91
N CYS A 209 18.79 -1.26 0.62
CA CYS A 209 18.25 -0.28 1.58
C CYS A 209 17.58 -0.98 2.77
N MET A 210 16.74 -1.97 2.53
CA MET A 210 16.03 -2.67 3.61
C MET A 210 16.97 -3.48 4.51
N LYS A 211 17.98 -4.15 3.95
CA LYS A 211 18.99 -4.88 4.75
C LYS A 211 19.77 -3.94 5.67
N ARG A 212 20.10 -2.74 5.20
CA ARG A 212 20.76 -1.74 6.05
C ARG A 212 19.85 -1.33 7.21
N VAL A 213 18.58 -1.02 6.95
CA VAL A 213 17.62 -0.67 8.00
C VAL A 213 17.40 -1.83 8.97
N GLN A 214 17.29 -3.06 8.45
CA GLN A 214 17.17 -4.27 9.27
C GLN A 214 18.37 -4.43 10.23
N ALA A 215 19.59 -4.22 9.74
CA ALA A 215 20.80 -4.28 10.55
C ALA A 215 20.85 -3.18 11.63
N ASP A 216 20.35 -1.99 11.30
CA ASP A 216 20.44 -0.82 12.18
C ASP A 216 19.26 -0.70 13.17
N VAL A 217 18.08 -1.23 12.85
CA VAL A 217 16.85 -1.13 13.69
C VAL A 217 16.54 -2.45 14.39
N GLY A 218 16.79 -3.57 13.73
CA GLY A 218 16.41 -4.90 14.20
C GLY A 218 15.43 -5.61 13.27
N PRO A 219 14.91 -6.79 13.68
CA PRO A 219 14.07 -7.63 12.84
C PRO A 219 12.89 -6.90 12.23
N ILE A 220 12.66 -7.14 10.94
CA ILE A 220 11.48 -6.66 10.23
C ILE A 220 10.32 -7.60 10.55
N PHE A 221 9.24 -7.06 11.10
CA PHE A 221 8.02 -7.83 11.34
C PHE A 221 7.21 -8.01 10.06
N ARG A 222 7.12 -6.94 9.22
CA ARG A 222 6.35 -6.95 7.98
C ARG A 222 7.13 -6.33 6.82
N LEU A 223 7.24 -7.08 5.71
CA LEU A 223 7.54 -6.55 4.40
C LEU A 223 6.21 -6.20 3.72
N PHE A 224 6.08 -4.98 3.23
CA PHE A 224 4.88 -4.49 2.54
C PHE A 224 5.25 -3.99 1.15
N LEU A 225 4.58 -4.50 0.11
CA LEU A 225 4.71 -4.02 -1.25
C LEU A 225 3.40 -3.45 -1.77
N ALA A 226 3.40 -2.17 -2.18
CA ALA A 226 2.31 -1.53 -2.92
C ALA A 226 2.41 -1.93 -4.39
N GLU A 227 1.60 -2.91 -4.81
CA GLU A 227 1.77 -3.58 -6.10
C GLU A 227 0.78 -3.12 -7.18
N ASP A 228 -0.48 -2.93 -6.82
CA ASP A 228 -1.57 -2.44 -7.70
C ASP A 228 -1.55 -3.04 -9.12
N ILE A 229 -1.49 -4.39 -9.19
CA ILE A 229 -1.38 -5.15 -10.43
C ILE A 229 -2.74 -5.60 -10.99
N CYS A 230 -3.79 -5.57 -10.16
CA CYS A 230 -5.10 -6.05 -10.56
C CYS A 230 -6.03 -4.92 -10.97
N PHE A 231 -6.99 -5.26 -11.82
CA PHE A 231 -8.10 -4.46 -12.27
C PHE A 231 -9.42 -5.18 -11.94
N ASN A 232 -10.58 -4.61 -12.27
CA ASN A 232 -11.89 -5.18 -11.92
C ASN A 232 -12.09 -6.65 -12.33
N ASN A 233 -11.40 -7.11 -13.38
CA ASN A 233 -11.55 -8.45 -13.94
C ASN A 233 -10.30 -9.33 -13.78
N GLY A 234 -9.41 -9.01 -12.86
CA GLY A 234 -8.18 -9.75 -12.61
C GLY A 234 -6.91 -8.98 -12.92
N PRO A 235 -5.76 -9.65 -12.94
CA PRO A 235 -4.46 -9.00 -13.10
C PRO A 235 -4.24 -8.47 -14.53
N LEU A 236 -3.50 -7.38 -14.63
CA LEU A 236 -3.13 -6.72 -15.90
C LEU A 236 -2.11 -7.53 -16.72
N ILE A 237 -1.37 -8.40 -16.08
CA ILE A 237 -0.51 -9.40 -16.73
C ILE A 237 -0.84 -10.80 -16.23
N SER A 238 -0.59 -11.82 -17.04
CA SER A 238 -0.95 -13.18 -16.68
C SER A 238 -0.14 -13.72 -15.49
N PRO A 239 -0.66 -14.70 -14.72
CA PRO A 239 0.11 -15.41 -13.71
C PRO A 239 1.43 -16.01 -14.22
N ALA A 240 1.50 -16.42 -15.49
CA ALA A 240 2.73 -16.90 -16.11
C ALA A 240 3.76 -15.77 -16.25
N MET A 241 3.35 -14.59 -16.74
CA MET A 241 4.22 -13.41 -16.81
C MET A 241 4.66 -12.93 -15.43
N MET A 242 3.80 -12.98 -14.42
CA MET A 242 4.21 -12.68 -13.04
C MET A 242 5.33 -13.59 -12.58
N ARG A 243 5.23 -14.91 -12.84
CA ARG A 243 6.26 -15.88 -12.47
C ARG A 243 7.58 -15.68 -13.21
N GLU A 244 7.54 -15.19 -14.44
CA GLU A 244 8.71 -14.89 -15.23
C GLU A 244 9.37 -13.58 -14.83
N PHE A 245 8.60 -12.50 -14.76
CA PHE A 245 9.14 -11.14 -14.68
C PHE A 245 9.17 -10.54 -13.27
N LEU A 246 8.37 -11.02 -12.33
CA LEU A 246 8.24 -10.42 -10.99
C LEU A 246 8.71 -11.36 -9.88
N LEU A 247 8.20 -12.59 -9.84
CA LEU A 247 8.40 -13.50 -8.72
C LEU A 247 9.86 -13.83 -8.41
N PRO A 248 10.78 -13.98 -9.39
CA PRO A 248 12.19 -14.23 -9.07
C PRO A 248 12.79 -13.12 -8.17
N TYR A 249 12.45 -11.87 -8.44
CA TYR A 249 12.94 -10.70 -7.68
C TYR A 249 12.27 -10.55 -6.30
N TYR A 250 11.00 -10.94 -6.20
CA TYR A 250 10.28 -10.93 -4.91
C TYR A 250 10.78 -12.05 -4.00
N ARG A 251 11.06 -13.22 -4.57
CA ARG A 251 11.66 -14.33 -3.83
C ARG A 251 13.02 -13.94 -3.28
N GLU A 252 13.90 -13.37 -4.10
CA GLU A 252 15.20 -12.89 -3.66
C GLU A 252 15.09 -11.83 -2.57
N LEU A 253 14.18 -10.85 -2.71
CA LEU A 253 13.93 -9.84 -1.68
C LEU A 253 13.49 -10.47 -0.36
N TYR A 254 12.46 -11.33 -0.40
CA TYR A 254 11.93 -11.97 0.78
C TYR A 254 12.98 -12.86 1.47
N GLU A 255 13.69 -13.70 0.72
CA GLU A 255 14.72 -14.59 1.25
C GLU A 255 15.89 -13.83 1.86
N GLU A 256 16.37 -12.76 1.22
CA GLU A 256 17.46 -11.93 1.73
C GLU A 256 17.12 -11.28 3.07
N LEU A 257 15.89 -10.79 3.24
CA LEU A 257 15.43 -10.20 4.49
C LEU A 257 15.17 -11.27 5.55
N ARG A 258 14.49 -12.36 5.18
CA ARG A 258 14.18 -13.48 6.08
C ARG A 258 15.45 -14.13 6.63
N ASN A 259 16.46 -14.33 5.80
CA ASN A 259 17.74 -14.92 6.21
C ASN A 259 18.57 -13.98 7.10
N GLY A 260 18.25 -12.69 7.12
CA GLY A 260 18.88 -11.69 7.99
C GLY A 260 18.35 -11.67 9.42
N GLN A 261 17.36 -12.50 9.79
CA GLN A 261 16.72 -12.52 11.11
C GLN A 261 16.26 -13.92 11.50
N LYS A 262 15.97 -14.11 12.80
CA LYS A 262 15.41 -15.37 13.34
C LYS A 262 13.89 -15.32 13.45
N GLU A 263 13.34 -14.13 13.64
CA GLU A 263 11.93 -13.85 13.80
C GLU A 263 11.19 -14.06 12.48
N THR A 264 9.91 -14.37 12.57
CA THR A 264 9.06 -14.50 11.38
C THR A 264 8.97 -13.16 10.66
N LEU A 265 9.20 -13.19 9.36
CA LEU A 265 8.95 -12.08 8.44
C LEU A 265 7.60 -12.32 7.75
N HIS A 266 6.61 -11.49 8.02
CA HIS A 266 5.34 -11.47 7.30
C HIS A 266 5.49 -10.70 5.99
N PHE A 267 4.83 -11.16 4.93
CA PHE A 267 4.90 -10.52 3.63
C PHE A 267 3.51 -10.15 3.12
N GLU A 268 3.22 -8.85 3.11
CA GLU A 268 1.95 -8.28 2.68
C GLU A 268 2.07 -7.68 1.27
N ILE A 269 1.12 -8.05 0.40
CA ILE A 269 0.92 -7.47 -0.93
C ILE A 269 -0.35 -6.63 -0.90
N ASP A 270 -0.23 -5.37 -1.33
CA ASP A 270 -1.36 -4.46 -1.49
C ASP A 270 -1.68 -4.29 -2.97
N THR A 271 -2.87 -4.73 -3.39
CA THR A 271 -3.35 -4.59 -4.77
C THR A 271 -4.85 -4.42 -4.81
N ASP A 272 -5.30 -3.34 -5.41
CA ASP A 272 -6.70 -3.11 -5.72
C ASP A 272 -7.24 -4.14 -6.72
N GLY A 273 -8.54 -4.10 -7.01
CA GLY A 273 -9.17 -4.92 -8.03
C GLY A 273 -9.42 -6.38 -7.64
N ASP A 274 -9.60 -7.23 -8.66
CA ASP A 274 -9.81 -8.68 -8.46
C ASP A 274 -8.48 -9.40 -8.23
N CYS A 275 -8.10 -9.53 -6.96
CA CYS A 275 -6.87 -10.19 -6.56
C CYS A 275 -6.97 -11.74 -6.53
N ARG A 276 -8.16 -12.34 -6.70
CA ARG A 276 -8.37 -13.79 -6.59
C ARG A 276 -7.43 -14.64 -7.46
N PRO A 277 -7.14 -14.26 -8.73
CA PRO A 277 -6.23 -15.03 -9.58
C PRO A 277 -4.76 -14.98 -9.17
N VAL A 278 -4.36 -13.98 -8.36
CA VAL A 278 -2.95 -13.75 -8.00
C VAL A 278 -2.58 -14.16 -6.57
N ILE A 279 -3.56 -14.48 -5.73
CA ILE A 279 -3.32 -14.91 -4.34
C ILE A 279 -2.32 -16.07 -4.29
N ASP A 280 -2.58 -17.15 -5.03
CA ASP A 280 -1.71 -18.33 -5.02
C ASP A 280 -0.34 -18.02 -5.65
N VAL A 281 -0.29 -17.09 -6.61
CA VAL A 281 0.97 -16.66 -7.25
C VAL A 281 1.89 -15.95 -6.25
N TYR A 282 1.37 -15.01 -5.46
CA TYR A 282 2.16 -14.34 -4.43
C TYR A 282 2.56 -15.26 -3.27
N ARG A 283 1.71 -16.23 -2.93
CA ARG A 283 2.06 -17.26 -1.92
C ARG A 283 3.27 -18.10 -2.31
N GLU A 284 3.56 -18.31 -3.60
CA GLU A 284 4.76 -18.99 -4.09
C GLU A 284 6.08 -18.33 -3.67
N VAL A 285 6.04 -17.06 -3.31
CA VAL A 285 7.21 -16.28 -2.85
C VAL A 285 7.13 -15.87 -1.38
N GLY A 286 6.20 -16.45 -0.63
CA GLY A 286 6.12 -16.28 0.82
C GLY A 286 5.13 -15.23 1.29
N ALA A 287 4.30 -14.63 0.41
CA ALA A 287 3.26 -13.71 0.85
C ALA A 287 2.20 -14.45 1.70
N ASP A 288 1.98 -13.95 2.90
CA ASP A 288 1.02 -14.49 3.89
C ASP A 288 -0.04 -13.45 4.29
N ALA A 289 0.03 -12.23 3.74
CA ALA A 289 -0.91 -11.15 3.96
C ALA A 289 -1.26 -10.43 2.66
N MET A 290 -2.51 -9.97 2.53
CA MET A 290 -2.98 -9.16 1.41
C MET A 290 -4.01 -8.11 1.82
N SER A 291 -4.07 -7.02 1.05
CA SER A 291 -5.03 -5.91 1.12
C SER A 291 -5.34 -5.35 -0.28
N PRO A 292 -6.46 -4.61 -0.49
CA PRO A 292 -7.56 -4.38 0.45
C PRO A 292 -8.79 -5.28 0.24
N PHE A 293 -8.77 -6.26 -0.66
CA PHE A 293 -9.91 -7.13 -1.03
C PHE A 293 -11.14 -6.33 -1.49
N GLU A 294 -11.04 -5.66 -2.63
CA GLU A 294 -12.13 -4.86 -3.18
C GLU A 294 -13.39 -5.68 -3.48
N VAL A 295 -14.47 -5.38 -2.74
CA VAL A 295 -15.76 -6.07 -2.86
C VAL A 295 -16.40 -5.82 -4.21
N ALA A 296 -16.23 -4.61 -4.76
CA ALA A 296 -16.71 -4.25 -6.10
C ALA A 296 -16.15 -5.13 -7.21
N SER A 297 -14.94 -5.65 -7.02
CA SER A 297 -14.24 -6.55 -7.95
C SER A 297 -14.50 -8.04 -7.66
N GLY A 298 -15.39 -8.35 -6.71
CA GLY A 298 -15.79 -9.72 -6.37
C GLY A 298 -14.92 -10.40 -5.29
N CYS A 299 -14.12 -9.65 -4.55
CA CYS A 299 -13.30 -10.20 -3.46
C CYS A 299 -14.14 -10.31 -2.17
N ASP A 300 -14.76 -11.47 -1.94
CA ASP A 300 -15.48 -11.76 -0.70
C ASP A 300 -14.54 -12.35 0.36
N VAL A 301 -14.26 -11.56 1.41
CA VAL A 301 -13.33 -11.97 2.48
C VAL A 301 -13.82 -13.20 3.27
N VAL A 302 -15.12 -13.46 3.33
CA VAL A 302 -15.65 -14.65 4.01
C VAL A 302 -15.36 -15.91 3.21
N GLU A 303 -15.58 -15.88 1.89
CA GLU A 303 -15.26 -16.98 0.98
C GLU A 303 -13.75 -17.21 0.88
N LEU A 304 -13.00 -16.14 0.64
CA LEU A 304 -11.55 -16.18 0.55
C LEU A 304 -10.91 -16.59 1.88
N GLY A 305 -11.47 -16.14 3.00
CA GLY A 305 -11.01 -16.52 4.33
C GLY A 305 -11.21 -18.01 4.65
N ARG A 306 -12.23 -18.65 4.10
CA ARG A 306 -12.41 -20.13 4.18
C ARG A 306 -11.39 -20.87 3.32
N LYS A 307 -11.12 -20.36 2.12
CA LYS A 307 -10.16 -20.96 1.18
C LYS A 307 -8.71 -20.79 1.65
N TYR A 308 -8.38 -19.64 2.21
CA TYR A 308 -7.03 -19.27 2.64
C TYR A 308 -6.98 -19.00 4.15
N SER A 309 -7.23 -20.03 4.95
CA SER A 309 -7.37 -19.91 6.42
C SER A 309 -6.16 -19.28 7.12
N GLU A 310 -4.96 -19.49 6.61
CA GLU A 310 -3.72 -18.99 7.17
C GLU A 310 -3.33 -17.57 6.69
N MET A 311 -4.00 -17.05 5.65
CA MET A 311 -3.69 -15.74 5.11
C MET A 311 -4.21 -14.62 6.01
N HIS A 312 -3.38 -13.64 6.27
CA HIS A 312 -3.81 -12.41 6.91
C HIS A 312 -4.52 -11.51 5.90
N MET A 313 -5.70 -11.02 6.23
CA MET A 313 -6.54 -10.23 5.34
C MET A 313 -6.85 -8.87 5.95
N ARG A 314 -6.71 -7.80 5.17
CA ARG A 314 -7.11 -6.45 5.55
C ARG A 314 -8.06 -5.88 4.49
N GLY A 315 -9.18 -5.26 4.92
CA GLY A 315 -10.16 -4.67 4.01
C GLY A 315 -11.50 -5.42 4.00
N GLY A 316 -12.08 -5.60 2.83
CA GLY A 316 -13.27 -6.42 2.58
C GLY A 316 -14.60 -5.87 3.12
N ILE A 317 -14.63 -4.63 3.60
CA ILE A 317 -15.86 -3.91 3.94
C ILE A 317 -16.22 -2.99 2.77
N ASP A 318 -17.32 -3.28 2.11
CA ASP A 318 -17.77 -2.53 0.92
C ASP A 318 -18.03 -1.06 1.25
N LYS A 319 -17.11 -0.18 0.81
CA LYS A 319 -17.20 1.28 1.00
C LYS A 319 -18.50 1.89 0.48
N ARG A 320 -19.10 1.29 -0.58
CA ARG A 320 -20.35 1.78 -1.19
C ARG A 320 -21.56 1.58 -0.28
N ILE A 321 -21.57 0.51 0.51
CA ILE A 321 -22.65 0.21 1.45
C ILE A 321 -22.67 1.22 2.60
N LEU A 322 -21.54 1.85 2.94
CA LEU A 322 -21.46 2.86 3.98
C LEU A 322 -22.32 4.09 3.65
N ALA A 323 -22.54 4.40 2.38
CA ALA A 323 -23.42 5.49 1.94
C ALA A 323 -24.90 5.12 2.02
N ALA A 324 -25.26 3.82 2.03
CA ALA A 324 -26.64 3.34 1.93
C ALA A 324 -27.43 3.39 3.24
N GLY A 325 -26.81 3.77 4.35
CA GLY A 325 -27.46 3.97 5.65
C GLY A 325 -27.35 2.79 6.63
N PRO A 326 -27.80 2.98 7.88
CA PRO A 326 -27.58 2.06 9.00
C PRO A 326 -28.00 0.61 8.73
N ASP A 327 -29.22 0.40 8.24
CA ASP A 327 -29.74 -0.96 8.00
C ASP A 327 -28.91 -1.75 6.97
N ALA A 328 -28.36 -1.08 5.97
CA ALA A 328 -27.50 -1.72 4.97
C ALA A 328 -26.12 -2.06 5.56
N ILE A 329 -25.59 -1.16 6.38
CA ILE A 329 -24.34 -1.35 7.12
C ILE A 329 -24.48 -2.55 8.06
N ASP A 330 -25.56 -2.61 8.85
CA ASP A 330 -25.80 -3.70 9.81
C ASP A 330 -25.87 -5.05 9.11
N ARG A 331 -26.65 -5.18 8.03
CA ARG A 331 -26.75 -6.42 7.27
C ARG A 331 -25.41 -6.87 6.71
N MET A 332 -24.58 -5.94 6.20
CA MET A 332 -23.25 -6.25 5.70
C MET A 332 -22.35 -6.78 6.83
N LEU A 333 -22.31 -6.07 7.96
CA LEU A 333 -21.45 -6.44 9.09
C LEU A 333 -21.90 -7.72 9.76
N ASP A 334 -23.21 -7.97 9.92
CA ASP A 334 -23.75 -9.22 10.46
C ASP A 334 -23.38 -10.45 9.61
N ARG A 335 -23.17 -10.26 8.30
CA ARG A 335 -22.69 -11.31 7.39
C ARG A 335 -21.19 -11.55 7.52
N ILE A 336 -20.40 -10.49 7.60
CA ILE A 336 -18.93 -10.56 7.51
C ILE A 336 -18.29 -10.84 8.86
N MET A 337 -18.69 -10.11 9.91
CA MET A 337 -17.95 -10.09 11.16
C MET A 337 -17.96 -11.43 11.91
N PRO A 338 -19.10 -12.12 12.14
CA PRO A 338 -19.08 -13.35 12.95
C PRO A 338 -18.19 -14.47 12.39
N PRO A 339 -18.18 -14.80 11.07
CA PRO A 339 -17.24 -15.79 10.56
C PRO A 339 -15.78 -15.32 10.57
N MET A 340 -15.51 -14.04 10.35
CA MET A 340 -14.15 -13.50 10.27
C MET A 340 -13.52 -13.29 11.65
N VAL A 341 -14.30 -12.96 12.67
CA VAL A 341 -13.85 -12.94 14.07
C VAL A 341 -13.43 -14.35 14.51
N ARG A 342 -14.27 -15.36 14.25
CA ARG A 342 -13.92 -16.76 14.59
C ARG A 342 -12.69 -17.27 13.85
N ARG A 343 -12.48 -16.80 12.62
CA ARG A 343 -11.31 -17.14 11.81
C ARG A 343 -10.02 -16.50 12.38
N GLY A 344 -10.11 -15.26 12.87
CA GLY A 344 -8.95 -14.42 13.16
C GLY A 344 -8.19 -14.01 11.90
N ARG A 345 -6.97 -13.46 12.05
CA ARG A 345 -6.10 -13.00 10.95
C ARG A 345 -6.82 -12.02 9.99
N PHE A 346 -7.63 -11.13 10.56
CA PHE A 346 -8.45 -10.20 9.81
C PHE A 346 -8.43 -8.80 10.43
N ILE A 347 -8.12 -7.79 9.62
CA ILE A 347 -8.27 -6.38 9.95
C ILE A 347 -9.43 -5.83 9.13
N PRO A 348 -10.64 -5.75 9.71
CA PRO A 348 -11.79 -5.20 9.00
C PRO A 348 -11.60 -3.71 8.76
N SER A 349 -11.57 -3.31 7.52
CA SER A 349 -11.56 -1.91 7.09
C SER A 349 -12.36 -1.74 5.80
N PRO A 350 -12.80 -0.52 5.46
CA PRO A 350 -13.28 -0.28 4.11
C PRO A 350 -12.26 -0.77 3.08
N ASP A 351 -12.77 -1.31 2.00
CA ASP A 351 -11.98 -1.94 0.92
C ASP A 351 -11.22 -0.94 0.03
N HIS A 352 -11.29 0.34 0.36
CA HIS A 352 -10.49 1.45 -0.16
C HIS A 352 -10.79 2.73 0.64
N ALA A 353 -10.19 3.87 0.25
CA ALA A 353 -10.48 5.17 0.85
C ALA A 353 -11.99 5.48 0.85
N VAL A 354 -12.50 5.96 1.98
CA VAL A 354 -13.93 6.28 2.15
C VAL A 354 -14.30 7.48 1.26
N PRO A 355 -15.28 7.32 0.35
CA PRO A 355 -15.69 8.38 -0.56
C PRO A 355 -16.58 9.42 0.11
N ASP A 356 -16.75 10.56 -0.57
CA ASP A 356 -17.46 11.75 -0.04
C ASP A 356 -18.99 11.64 -0.06
N ASP A 357 -19.55 10.56 -0.60
CA ASP A 357 -20.99 10.25 -0.48
C ASP A 357 -21.34 9.59 0.87
N VAL A 358 -20.35 9.15 1.65
CA VAL A 358 -20.56 8.60 3.00
C VAL A 358 -20.69 9.73 4.02
N SER A 359 -21.85 9.85 4.69
CA SER A 359 -22.07 10.84 5.76
C SER A 359 -21.30 10.49 7.03
N LEU A 360 -20.94 11.50 7.84
CA LEU A 360 -20.34 11.30 9.16
C LEU A 360 -21.22 10.41 10.06
N ALA A 361 -22.55 10.61 10.02
CA ALA A 361 -23.48 9.82 10.81
C ALA A 361 -23.43 8.32 10.45
N ASN A 362 -23.41 7.98 9.15
CA ASN A 362 -23.28 6.60 8.68
C ASN A 362 -21.93 6.01 9.08
N TYR A 363 -20.86 6.79 8.94
CA TYR A 363 -19.53 6.31 9.29
C TYR A 363 -19.38 6.06 10.79
N LEU A 364 -19.92 6.93 11.65
CA LEU A 364 -19.95 6.72 13.10
C LEU A 364 -20.83 5.52 13.49
N HIS A 365 -21.95 5.30 12.78
CA HIS A 365 -22.76 4.09 12.95
C HIS A 365 -21.96 2.83 12.61
N TYR A 366 -21.31 2.81 11.43
CA TYR A 366 -20.40 1.73 11.03
C TYR A 366 -19.35 1.45 12.10
N ARG A 367 -18.69 2.48 12.64
CA ARG A 367 -17.64 2.30 13.65
C ARG A 367 -18.17 1.71 14.96
N ARG A 368 -19.31 2.17 15.43
CA ARG A 368 -19.96 1.60 16.63
C ARG A 368 -20.34 0.14 16.42
N ARG A 369 -20.97 -0.16 15.30
CA ARG A 369 -21.42 -1.52 14.99
C ARG A 369 -20.25 -2.50 14.84
N MET A 370 -19.15 -2.04 14.23
CA MET A 370 -17.91 -2.80 14.19
C MET A 370 -17.39 -3.16 15.58
N GLN A 371 -17.36 -2.21 16.51
CA GLN A 371 -16.89 -2.43 17.88
C GLN A 371 -17.78 -3.39 18.69
N GLU A 372 -19.04 -3.48 18.36
CA GLU A 372 -19.98 -4.45 18.97
C GLU A 372 -19.74 -5.89 18.49
N LEU A 373 -19.19 -6.06 17.29
CA LEU A 373 -19.08 -7.34 16.59
C LEU A 373 -17.64 -7.92 16.53
N ASP A 374 -16.63 -7.18 16.96
CA ASP A 374 -15.22 -7.54 16.74
C ASP A 374 -14.56 -8.36 17.89
N HIS A 375 -15.38 -8.97 18.76
CA HIS A 375 -14.95 -9.79 19.89
C HIS A 375 -15.10 -11.30 19.65
#